data_342fcfda0d36fe70ce6abbba6f5cc5a9
#
_entry.id   342fcfda0d36fe70ce6abbba6f5cc5a9
#
_cell.length_a   1.000
_cell.length_b   1.000
_cell.length_c   1.000
_cell.angle_alpha   90.00
_cell.angle_beta   90.00
_cell.angle_gamma   90.00
#
_symmetry.space_group_name_H-M   'P 1'
#
loop_
_entity.id
_entity.type
_entity.pdbx_description
1 polymer ?
#
loop_
_entity_poly.entity_id
_entity_poly.type
_entity_poly.pdbx_seq_one_letter_code
_entity_poly.pdbx_strand_id
1 'polypeptide(L)'
;VELTEVKVIFDAENIEKCKNEIINAFYEFGVSGVKIDEPMDRNSLDYYKNEKDFVVNELAVTAYFPKNAYSVRREIIIKERFEELFGDRDDLVYNISFYDLADEDYVDNWKKYVFTTKISDRFVVKPTWRDYEKNSDELVIELDPGRAFGTGTHPTTYLCIRLMEKYIENSHTVIDVGTGSGILMVAANKLGAKEIWGVDIDADACEVAKENLILNGITDENTKVLVGNLLNVVEN
;
A
#
# COMPACT_ATOMS: atom_id res chain seq x y z
N VAL A 1 2.98 13.60 13.96
CA VAL A 1 2.65 14.82 13.18
C VAL A 1 1.16 14.83 12.95
N GLU A 2 0.44 15.79 13.57
CA GLU A 2 -0.98 15.96 13.28
C GLU A 2 -1.15 16.38 11.82
N LEU A 3 -2.11 15.77 11.12
CA LEU A 3 -2.43 16.05 9.73
C LEU A 3 -3.88 16.52 9.59
N THR A 4 -4.15 17.33 8.59
CA THR A 4 -5.49 17.59 8.08
C THR A 4 -5.67 16.80 6.79
N GLU A 5 -6.62 15.88 6.75
CA GLU A 5 -7.09 15.20 5.55
C GLU A 5 -8.06 16.12 4.81
N VAL A 6 -7.83 16.31 3.52
CA VAL A 6 -8.73 17.06 2.64
C VAL A 6 -9.23 16.09 1.57
N LYS A 7 -10.49 15.71 1.64
CA LYS A 7 -11.12 14.75 0.74
C LYS A 7 -12.08 15.45 -0.20
N VAL A 8 -11.92 15.25 -1.50
CA VAL A 8 -12.82 15.70 -2.55
C VAL A 8 -13.52 14.48 -3.14
N ILE A 9 -14.81 14.36 -2.87
CA ILE A 9 -15.69 13.37 -3.52
C ILE A 9 -16.29 14.07 -4.73
N PHE A 10 -16.32 13.41 -5.88
CA PHE A 10 -16.83 14.02 -7.10
C PHE A 10 -17.54 13.03 -8.02
N ASP A 11 -18.39 13.58 -8.88
CA ASP A 11 -19.01 12.90 -10.02
C ASP A 11 -18.88 13.81 -11.24
N ALA A 12 -18.57 13.25 -12.41
CA ALA A 12 -18.30 14.04 -13.60
C ALA A 12 -18.61 13.28 -14.89
N GLU A 13 -18.95 14.01 -15.95
CA GLU A 13 -19.15 13.43 -17.29
C GLU A 13 -17.86 12.80 -17.83
N ASN A 14 -16.71 13.44 -17.59
CA ASN A 14 -15.40 12.93 -17.93
C ASN A 14 -14.55 12.73 -16.65
N ILE A 15 -14.68 11.55 -16.05
CA ILE A 15 -14.06 11.20 -14.77
C ILE A 15 -12.53 11.39 -14.81
N GLU A 16 -11.85 10.87 -15.83
CA GLU A 16 -10.39 10.92 -15.93
C GLU A 16 -9.86 12.36 -16.04
N LYS A 17 -10.54 13.20 -16.84
CA LYS A 17 -10.18 14.61 -16.96
C LYS A 17 -10.35 15.33 -15.64
N CYS A 18 -11.52 15.23 -15.02
CA CYS A 18 -11.84 15.94 -13.78
C CYS A 18 -10.99 15.44 -12.61
N LYS A 19 -10.72 14.13 -12.52
CA LYS A 19 -9.79 13.55 -11.56
C LYS A 19 -8.40 14.21 -11.65
N ASN A 20 -7.84 14.30 -12.86
CA ASN A 20 -6.53 14.90 -13.07
C ASN A 20 -6.52 16.41 -12.74
N GLU A 21 -7.59 17.13 -13.03
CA GLU A 21 -7.74 18.55 -12.68
C GLU A 21 -7.77 18.74 -11.15
N ILE A 22 -8.52 17.89 -10.41
CA ILE A 22 -8.55 17.90 -8.94
C ILE A 22 -7.18 17.57 -8.35
N ILE A 23 -6.49 16.57 -8.90
CA ILE A 23 -5.12 16.21 -8.49
C ILE A 23 -4.18 17.38 -8.68
N ASN A 24 -4.23 18.04 -9.84
CA ASN A 24 -3.39 19.20 -10.13
C ASN A 24 -3.70 20.37 -9.20
N ALA A 25 -4.98 20.62 -8.86
CA ALA A 25 -5.35 21.63 -7.89
C ALA A 25 -4.71 21.36 -6.51
N PHE A 26 -4.65 20.10 -6.06
CA PHE A 26 -3.94 19.75 -4.84
C PHE A 26 -2.43 19.99 -4.93
N TYR A 27 -1.81 19.67 -6.06
CA TYR A 27 -0.37 19.92 -6.25
C TYR A 27 0.00 21.41 -6.22
N GLU A 28 -0.90 22.34 -6.58
CA GLU A 28 -0.69 23.77 -6.41
C GLU A 28 -0.45 24.17 -4.94
N PHE A 29 -0.96 23.39 -3.99
CA PHE A 29 -0.75 23.58 -2.54
C PHE A 29 0.48 22.86 -1.99
N GLY A 30 1.32 22.27 -2.86
CA GLY A 30 2.61 21.71 -2.48
C GLY A 30 2.55 20.33 -1.82
N VAL A 31 1.46 19.59 -2.02
CA VAL A 31 1.43 18.18 -1.58
C VAL A 31 2.35 17.32 -2.47
N SER A 32 3.00 16.32 -1.88
CA SER A 32 3.88 15.40 -2.61
C SER A 32 3.16 14.22 -3.24
N GLY A 33 1.89 14.00 -2.88
CA GLY A 33 1.05 12.94 -3.40
C GLY A 33 -0.39 13.04 -2.93
N VAL A 34 -1.26 12.30 -3.59
CA VAL A 34 -2.68 12.19 -3.25
C VAL A 34 -3.10 10.72 -3.23
N LYS A 35 -4.11 10.42 -2.43
CA LYS A 35 -4.80 9.12 -2.45
C LYS A 35 -6.00 9.24 -3.41
N ILE A 36 -6.21 8.21 -4.23
CA ILE A 36 -7.35 8.12 -5.14
C ILE A 36 -8.19 6.92 -4.71
N ASP A 37 -9.48 7.17 -4.45
CA ASP A 37 -10.49 6.14 -4.21
C ASP A 37 -11.38 6.08 -5.46
N GLU A 38 -11.43 4.92 -6.12
CA GLU A 38 -12.29 4.67 -7.28
C GLU A 38 -13.30 3.57 -6.96
N PRO A 39 -14.57 3.72 -7.40
CA PRO A 39 -15.55 2.66 -7.25
C PRO A 39 -15.07 1.40 -7.95
N MET A 40 -15.00 0.30 -7.23
CA MET A 40 -14.64 -0.99 -7.83
C MET A 40 -15.78 -1.49 -8.71
N ASP A 41 -15.48 -1.88 -9.95
CA ASP A 41 -16.41 -2.64 -10.79
C ASP A 41 -16.68 -4.01 -10.15
N ARG A 42 -17.92 -4.24 -9.74
CA ARG A 42 -18.35 -5.50 -9.12
C ARG A 42 -18.14 -6.73 -10.01
N ASN A 43 -17.99 -6.55 -11.31
CA ASN A 43 -17.72 -7.63 -12.25
C ASN A 43 -16.26 -8.05 -12.32
N SER A 44 -15.33 -7.21 -11.87
CA SER A 44 -13.90 -7.57 -11.69
C SER A 44 -13.64 -8.30 -10.37
N LEU A 45 -14.64 -8.42 -9.50
CA LEU A 45 -14.58 -8.92 -8.13
C LEU A 45 -14.69 -10.45 -8.00
N ASP A 46 -14.55 -11.23 -9.04
CA ASP A 46 -14.45 -12.70 -8.90
C ASP A 46 -13.29 -13.14 -7.99
N TYR A 47 -12.41 -12.22 -7.66
CA TYR A 47 -11.25 -12.44 -6.80
C TYR A 47 -11.50 -12.16 -5.30
N TYR A 48 -12.58 -11.42 -4.95
CA TYR A 48 -12.83 -10.93 -3.58
C TYR A 48 -14.16 -11.42 -3.00
N LYS A 49 -14.64 -12.57 -3.39
CA LYS A 49 -15.98 -13.11 -3.02
C LYS A 49 -16.23 -13.29 -1.52
N ASN A 50 -15.25 -13.14 -0.66
CA ASN A 50 -15.39 -13.45 0.77
C ASN A 50 -15.45 -12.24 1.72
N GLU A 51 -15.28 -11.00 1.27
CA GLU A 51 -15.34 -9.83 2.13
C GLU A 51 -16.52 -8.92 1.76
N LYS A 52 -17.63 -9.06 2.49
CA LYS A 52 -18.89 -8.33 2.25
C LYS A 52 -18.85 -6.85 2.68
N ASP A 53 -17.76 -6.34 3.29
CA ASP A 53 -17.84 -5.13 4.09
C ASP A 53 -17.11 -3.91 3.52
N PHE A 54 -16.45 -3.98 2.34
CA PHE A 54 -15.76 -2.81 1.81
C PHE A 54 -15.92 -2.67 0.30
N VAL A 55 -16.97 -1.97 -0.09
CA VAL A 55 -17.08 -1.39 -1.43
C VAL A 55 -16.74 0.09 -1.29
N VAL A 56 -15.63 0.54 -1.87
CA VAL A 56 -15.42 1.96 -2.13
C VAL A 56 -16.51 2.36 -3.12
N ASN A 57 -17.56 3.02 -2.63
CA ASN A 57 -18.71 3.42 -3.44
C ASN A 57 -18.56 4.84 -3.99
N GLU A 58 -17.47 5.52 -3.67
CA GLU A 58 -17.27 6.93 -3.94
C GLU A 58 -15.98 7.16 -4.72
N LEU A 59 -16.09 7.94 -5.77
CA LEU A 59 -14.92 8.45 -6.49
C LEU A 59 -14.38 9.67 -5.72
N ALA A 60 -13.15 9.58 -5.22
CA ALA A 60 -12.56 10.63 -4.41
C ALA A 60 -11.06 10.81 -4.64
N VAL A 61 -10.60 12.04 -4.45
CA VAL A 61 -9.18 12.40 -4.35
C VAL A 61 -8.93 12.99 -2.97
N THR A 62 -7.94 12.49 -2.26
CA THR A 62 -7.61 12.89 -0.90
C THR A 62 -6.16 13.36 -0.81
N ALA A 63 -5.95 14.52 -0.22
CA ALA A 63 -4.64 15.08 0.08
C ALA A 63 -4.44 15.24 1.59
N TYR A 64 -3.18 15.20 2.04
CA TYR A 64 -2.82 15.34 3.45
C TYR A 64 -1.90 16.53 3.66
N PHE A 65 -2.23 17.36 4.64
CA PHE A 65 -1.49 18.58 4.96
C PHE A 65 -1.04 18.55 6.43
N PRO A 66 0.20 19.00 6.73
CA PRO A 66 0.63 19.14 8.13
C PRO A 66 -0.27 20.13 8.89
N LYS A 67 -0.75 19.74 10.05
CA LYS A 67 -1.49 20.61 10.93
C LYS A 67 -0.54 21.57 11.64
N ASN A 68 -0.78 22.87 11.47
CA ASN A 68 0.03 23.93 12.05
C ASN A 68 -0.82 25.23 12.20
N ALA A 69 -0.21 26.30 12.66
CA ALA A 69 -0.89 27.59 12.86
C ALA A 69 -1.56 28.16 11.59
N TYR A 70 -1.21 27.66 10.41
CA TYR A 70 -1.77 28.10 9.13
C TYR A 70 -2.90 27.21 8.61
N SER A 71 -3.27 26.14 9.31
CA SER A 71 -4.24 25.13 8.84
C SER A 71 -5.60 25.74 8.53
N VAL A 72 -6.16 26.58 9.44
CA VAL A 72 -7.46 27.23 9.22
C VAL A 72 -7.44 28.14 8.00
N ARG A 73 -6.35 28.90 7.80
CA ARG A 73 -6.19 29.75 6.62
C ARG A 73 -6.04 28.93 5.35
N ARG A 74 -5.34 27.81 5.43
CA ARG A 74 -5.16 26.87 4.30
C ARG A 74 -6.49 26.29 3.85
N GLU A 75 -7.35 25.87 4.79
CA GLU A 75 -8.69 25.38 4.45
C GLU A 75 -9.52 26.39 3.68
N ILE A 76 -9.48 27.67 4.10
CA ILE A 76 -10.19 28.75 3.40
C ILE A 76 -9.65 28.91 1.98
N ILE A 77 -8.33 28.97 1.82
CA ILE A 77 -7.68 29.14 0.51
C ILE A 77 -7.96 27.97 -0.41
N ILE A 78 -7.95 26.74 0.12
CA ILE A 78 -8.27 25.54 -0.68
C ILE A 78 -9.73 25.60 -1.13
N LYS A 79 -10.67 25.93 -0.25
CA LYS A 79 -12.09 26.07 -0.61
C LYS A 79 -12.31 27.13 -1.67
N GLU A 80 -11.73 28.33 -1.49
CA GLU A 80 -11.82 29.42 -2.46
C GLU A 80 -11.23 29.01 -3.82
N ARG A 81 -10.09 28.33 -3.83
CA ARG A 81 -9.45 27.88 -5.07
C ARG A 81 -10.27 26.80 -5.79
N PHE A 82 -10.83 25.84 -5.04
CA PHE A 82 -11.70 24.82 -5.63
C PHE A 82 -12.99 25.43 -6.18
N GLU A 83 -13.57 26.40 -5.50
CA GLU A 83 -14.75 27.12 -5.99
C GLU A 83 -14.42 27.92 -7.27
N GLU A 84 -13.26 28.58 -7.33
CA GLU A 84 -12.78 29.28 -8.53
C GLU A 84 -12.58 28.35 -9.73
N LEU A 85 -12.04 27.15 -9.49
CA LEU A 85 -11.73 26.19 -10.57
C LEU A 85 -12.95 25.39 -11.03
N PHE A 86 -13.88 25.09 -10.12
CA PHE A 86 -14.89 24.07 -10.34
C PHE A 86 -16.32 24.52 -10.02
N GLY A 87 -16.52 25.66 -9.33
CA GLY A 87 -17.83 26.10 -8.84
C GLY A 87 -18.86 26.39 -9.93
N ASP A 88 -18.45 26.92 -11.07
CA ASP A 88 -19.32 27.27 -12.19
C ASP A 88 -19.41 26.17 -13.27
N ARG A 89 -19.02 24.92 -12.97
CA ARG A 89 -18.97 23.83 -13.94
C ARG A 89 -20.22 22.96 -13.87
N ASP A 90 -20.88 22.79 -15.02
CA ASP A 90 -22.04 21.90 -15.17
C ASP A 90 -21.64 20.43 -15.35
N ASP A 91 -20.40 20.15 -15.79
CA ASP A 91 -19.87 18.80 -16.07
C ASP A 91 -19.23 18.09 -14.85
N LEU A 92 -19.18 18.78 -13.70
CA LEU A 92 -18.56 18.28 -12.47
C LEU A 92 -19.38 18.68 -11.24
N VAL A 93 -19.76 17.70 -10.45
CA VAL A 93 -20.30 17.90 -9.10
C VAL A 93 -19.26 17.42 -8.08
N TYR A 94 -18.93 18.24 -7.10
CA TYR A 94 -17.96 17.85 -6.09
C TYR A 94 -18.37 18.29 -4.68
N ASN A 95 -17.81 17.61 -3.69
CA ASN A 95 -17.91 17.93 -2.28
C ASN A 95 -16.52 17.88 -1.64
N ILE A 96 -16.10 18.94 -0.99
CA ILE A 96 -14.82 19.00 -0.29
C ILE A 96 -15.02 18.96 1.21
N SER A 97 -14.32 18.05 1.89
CA SER A 97 -14.39 17.85 3.34
C SER A 97 -12.99 17.93 3.95
N PHE A 98 -12.91 18.41 5.20
CA PHE A 98 -11.69 18.59 5.97
C PHE A 98 -11.82 17.83 7.26
N TYR A 99 -10.86 16.96 7.57
CA TYR A 99 -10.81 16.17 8.79
C TYR A 99 -9.45 16.32 9.46
N ASP A 100 -9.44 16.74 10.71
CA ASP A 100 -8.23 16.72 11.52
C ASP A 100 -7.97 15.27 11.97
N LEU A 101 -6.79 14.78 11.64
CA LEU A 101 -6.32 13.46 12.04
C LEU A 101 -5.34 13.64 13.20
N ALA A 102 -5.66 13.09 14.37
CA ALA A 102 -4.69 12.91 15.42
C ALA A 102 -3.74 11.75 15.03
N ASP A 103 -2.50 11.76 15.55
CA ASP A 103 -1.51 10.72 15.26
C ASP A 103 -2.07 9.30 15.52
N GLU A 104 -2.88 9.12 16.55
CA GLU A 104 -3.51 7.86 16.91
C GLU A 104 -4.59 7.43 15.89
N ASP A 105 -5.34 8.36 15.34
CA ASP A 105 -6.38 8.09 14.34
C ASP A 105 -5.78 7.78 12.97
N TYR A 106 -4.64 8.38 12.62
CA TYR A 106 -3.96 8.13 11.35
C TYR A 106 -3.27 6.76 11.33
N VAL A 107 -2.59 6.41 12.42
CA VAL A 107 -1.90 5.12 12.55
C VAL A 107 -2.87 3.95 12.47
N ASP A 108 -4.09 4.08 12.96
CA ASP A 108 -5.06 2.98 13.00
C ASP A 108 -6.11 3.00 11.87
N ASN A 109 -6.41 4.16 11.28
CA ASN A 109 -7.42 4.23 10.22
C ASN A 109 -7.02 3.51 8.93
N TRP A 110 -5.76 3.58 8.51
CA TRP A 110 -5.30 2.86 7.32
C TRP A 110 -5.34 1.34 7.51
N LYS A 111 -5.17 0.85 8.74
CA LYS A 111 -5.27 -0.58 9.08
C LYS A 111 -6.63 -1.17 8.72
N LYS A 112 -7.70 -0.36 8.76
CA LYS A 112 -9.06 -0.77 8.38
C LYS A 112 -9.16 -1.12 6.89
N TYR A 113 -8.29 -0.55 6.07
CA TYR A 113 -8.28 -0.70 4.61
C TYR A 113 -7.26 -1.73 4.11
N VAL A 114 -6.51 -2.38 5.01
CA VAL A 114 -5.60 -3.46 4.66
C VAL A 114 -6.24 -4.79 5.01
N PHE A 115 -6.50 -5.59 3.99
CA PHE A 115 -7.21 -6.86 4.10
C PHE A 115 -6.30 -8.05 3.84
N THR A 116 -6.71 -9.19 4.38
CA THR A 116 -6.15 -10.48 3.97
C THR A 116 -6.42 -10.70 2.49
N THR A 117 -5.38 -10.91 1.70
CA THR A 117 -5.46 -10.98 0.23
C THR A 117 -4.92 -12.31 -0.27
N LYS A 118 -5.71 -13.02 -1.06
CA LYS A 118 -5.26 -14.24 -1.73
C LYS A 118 -4.47 -13.89 -2.98
N ILE A 119 -3.19 -14.27 -3.01
CA ILE A 119 -2.26 -13.99 -4.11
C ILE A 119 -2.31 -15.07 -5.19
N SER A 120 -2.42 -16.32 -4.77
CA SER A 120 -2.51 -17.49 -5.66
C SER A 120 -3.38 -18.55 -5.01
N ASP A 121 -3.46 -19.74 -5.58
CA ASP A 121 -4.15 -20.87 -4.95
C ASP A 121 -3.54 -21.27 -3.62
N ARG A 122 -2.24 -21.01 -3.43
CA ARG A 122 -1.49 -21.38 -2.22
C ARG A 122 -1.12 -20.18 -1.35
N PHE A 123 -0.82 -19.02 -1.92
CA PHE A 123 -0.35 -17.87 -1.16
C PHE A 123 -1.47 -16.94 -0.71
N VAL A 124 -1.45 -16.63 0.57
CA VAL A 124 -2.30 -15.63 1.21
C VAL A 124 -1.41 -14.64 1.97
N VAL A 125 -1.63 -13.35 1.78
CA VAL A 125 -0.98 -12.28 2.54
C VAL A 125 -1.98 -11.71 3.52
N LYS A 126 -1.63 -11.67 4.80
CA LYS A 126 -2.46 -11.08 5.84
C LYS A 126 -1.68 -10.04 6.66
N PRO A 127 -2.31 -8.94 7.06
CA PRO A 127 -1.72 -8.05 8.04
C PRO A 127 -1.76 -8.67 9.46
N THR A 128 -0.85 -8.23 10.33
CA THR A 128 -0.72 -8.75 11.72
C THR A 128 -2.00 -8.65 12.54
N TRP A 129 -2.83 -7.63 12.32
CA TRP A 129 -4.06 -7.36 13.09
C TRP A 129 -5.31 -8.04 12.54
N ARG A 130 -5.20 -8.90 11.50
CA ARG A 130 -6.32 -9.68 10.98
C ARG A 130 -6.18 -11.13 11.37
N ASP A 131 -7.24 -11.71 11.86
CA ASP A 131 -7.33 -13.15 12.03
C ASP A 131 -7.60 -13.81 10.68
N TYR A 132 -6.96 -14.96 10.45
CA TYR A 132 -7.17 -15.75 9.26
C TYR A 132 -7.03 -17.25 9.56
N GLU A 133 -8.07 -18.00 9.29
CA GLU A 133 -8.06 -19.46 9.37
C GLU A 133 -7.56 -20.02 8.02
N LYS A 134 -6.29 -20.45 8.02
CA LYS A 134 -5.67 -20.98 6.80
C LYS A 134 -6.18 -22.38 6.47
N ASN A 135 -6.35 -22.68 5.19
CA ASN A 135 -6.51 -24.04 4.71
C ASN A 135 -5.18 -24.81 4.77
N SER A 136 -5.25 -26.17 4.75
CA SER A 136 -4.07 -27.04 4.90
C SER A 136 -2.94 -26.76 3.92
N ASP A 137 -3.28 -26.34 2.71
CA ASP A 137 -2.34 -26.18 1.60
C ASP A 137 -1.90 -24.71 1.39
N GLU A 138 -2.42 -23.79 2.19
CA GLU A 138 -2.10 -22.38 2.06
C GLU A 138 -0.80 -22.00 2.78
N LEU A 139 -0.02 -21.17 2.10
CA LEU A 139 1.19 -20.52 2.60
C LEU A 139 0.84 -19.07 2.98
N VAL A 140 0.64 -18.84 4.28
CA VAL A 140 0.26 -17.53 4.77
C VAL A 140 1.50 -16.68 5.03
N ILE A 141 1.57 -15.52 4.41
CA ILE A 141 2.56 -14.48 4.69
C ILE A 141 1.93 -13.46 5.61
N GLU A 142 2.46 -13.30 6.81
CA GLU A 142 2.06 -12.29 7.76
C GLU A 142 2.96 -11.06 7.62
N LEU A 143 2.37 -9.87 7.50
CA LEU A 143 3.12 -8.63 7.35
C LEU A 143 2.61 -7.55 8.30
N ASP A 144 3.53 -6.70 8.76
CA ASP A 144 3.19 -5.37 9.24
C ASP A 144 3.50 -4.35 8.13
N PRO A 145 2.49 -3.88 7.37
CA PRO A 145 2.70 -2.99 6.23
C PRO A 145 3.01 -1.53 6.61
N GLY A 146 3.49 -1.26 7.84
CA GLY A 146 3.51 0.09 8.42
C GLY A 146 4.48 1.08 7.79
N ARG A 147 5.68 0.68 7.34
CA ARG A 147 6.74 1.65 6.97
C ARG A 147 7.48 1.36 5.66
N ALA A 148 7.32 0.19 5.06
CA ALA A 148 8.03 -0.18 3.84
C ALA A 148 7.06 -0.52 2.71
N PHE A 149 7.49 -0.31 1.46
CA PHE A 149 6.75 -0.73 0.27
C PHE A 149 6.67 -2.27 0.20
N GLY A 150 5.54 -2.78 -0.31
CA GLY A 150 5.35 -4.22 -0.50
C GLY A 150 4.31 -4.83 0.44
N THR A 151 3.09 -4.30 0.42
CA THR A 151 1.95 -4.83 1.19
C THR A 151 1.33 -6.10 0.57
N GLY A 152 1.88 -6.58 -0.55
CA GLY A 152 1.35 -7.73 -1.29
C GLY A 152 0.22 -7.40 -2.26
N THR A 153 -0.40 -6.23 -2.16
CA THR A 153 -1.54 -5.83 -3.01
C THR A 153 -1.10 -5.25 -4.36
N HIS A 154 0.17 -4.85 -4.51
CA HIS A 154 0.66 -4.28 -5.77
C HIS A 154 0.79 -5.37 -6.85
N PRO A 155 0.34 -5.13 -8.10
CA PRO A 155 0.39 -6.12 -9.18
C PRO A 155 1.76 -6.74 -9.43
N THR A 156 2.85 -5.99 -9.25
CA THR A 156 4.22 -6.50 -9.43
C THR A 156 4.58 -7.54 -8.36
N THR A 157 4.27 -7.28 -7.09
CA THR A 157 4.49 -8.22 -5.99
C THR A 157 3.70 -9.50 -6.21
N TYR A 158 2.43 -9.36 -6.59
CA TYR A 158 1.56 -10.46 -6.95
C TYR A 158 2.17 -11.33 -8.07
N LEU A 159 2.61 -10.72 -9.17
CA LEU A 159 3.22 -11.45 -10.30
C LEU A 159 4.52 -12.13 -9.90
N CYS A 160 5.37 -11.47 -9.08
CA CYS A 160 6.59 -12.08 -8.58
C CYS A 160 6.30 -13.33 -7.76
N ILE A 161 5.38 -13.28 -6.79
CA ILE A 161 5.02 -14.44 -5.95
C ILE A 161 4.51 -15.60 -6.82
N ARG A 162 3.65 -15.34 -7.80
CA ARG A 162 3.17 -16.38 -8.71
C ARG A 162 4.27 -17.00 -9.58
N LEU A 163 5.24 -16.20 -10.02
CA LEU A 163 6.40 -16.73 -10.74
C LEU A 163 7.31 -17.54 -9.83
N MET A 164 7.54 -17.06 -8.59
CA MET A 164 8.31 -17.80 -7.60
C MET A 164 7.68 -19.15 -7.29
N GLU A 165 6.36 -19.22 -7.13
CA GLU A 165 5.61 -20.45 -6.90
C GLU A 165 5.82 -21.48 -8.02
N LYS A 166 6.04 -21.00 -9.25
CA LYS A 166 6.27 -21.86 -10.41
C LYS A 166 7.73 -22.31 -10.56
N TYR A 167 8.69 -21.47 -10.14
CA TYR A 167 10.09 -21.67 -10.51
C TYR A 167 11.04 -21.94 -9.34
N ILE A 168 10.65 -21.64 -8.09
CA ILE A 168 11.51 -21.87 -6.93
C ILE A 168 11.49 -23.38 -6.57
N GLU A 169 12.69 -23.91 -6.39
CA GLU A 169 12.96 -25.27 -5.91
C GLU A 169 13.85 -25.22 -4.66
N ASN A 170 13.83 -26.27 -3.84
CA ASN A 170 14.54 -26.36 -2.57
C ASN A 170 16.07 -26.24 -2.68
N SER A 171 16.63 -26.32 -3.88
CA SER A 171 18.07 -26.15 -4.13
C SER A 171 18.48 -24.71 -4.47
N HIS A 172 17.51 -23.83 -4.72
CA HIS A 172 17.78 -22.49 -5.22
C HIS A 172 18.23 -21.52 -4.14
N THR A 173 19.19 -20.67 -4.50
CA THR A 173 19.49 -19.42 -3.81
C THR A 173 18.66 -18.31 -4.45
N VAL A 174 17.98 -17.52 -3.62
CA VAL A 174 17.13 -16.40 -4.05
C VAL A 174 17.75 -15.10 -3.59
N ILE A 175 17.86 -14.12 -4.49
CA ILE A 175 18.30 -12.76 -4.16
C ILE A 175 17.16 -11.81 -4.51
N ASP A 176 16.64 -11.10 -3.50
CA ASP A 176 15.59 -10.09 -3.63
C ASP A 176 16.22 -8.69 -3.60
N VAL A 177 16.27 -8.04 -4.78
CA VAL A 177 16.90 -6.73 -4.96
C VAL A 177 15.84 -5.65 -4.90
N GLY A 178 15.95 -4.75 -3.91
CA GLY A 178 14.88 -3.83 -3.54
C GLY A 178 13.85 -4.55 -2.68
N THR A 179 14.32 -5.20 -1.61
CA THR A 179 13.48 -6.13 -0.83
C THR A 179 12.30 -5.47 -0.12
N GLY A 180 12.39 -4.15 0.15
CA GLY A 180 11.31 -3.40 0.80
C GLY A 180 10.86 -4.05 2.10
N SER A 181 9.60 -4.49 2.15
CA SER A 181 9.02 -5.19 3.31
C SER A 181 9.55 -6.61 3.54
N GLY A 182 10.36 -7.16 2.63
CA GLY A 182 10.83 -8.55 2.69
C GLY A 182 9.77 -9.59 2.26
N ILE A 183 8.64 -9.18 1.71
CA ILE A 183 7.54 -10.10 1.34
C ILE A 183 7.99 -11.21 0.40
N LEU A 184 8.85 -10.91 -0.59
CA LEU A 184 9.36 -11.92 -1.52
C LEU A 184 10.37 -12.86 -0.84
N MET A 185 11.13 -12.37 0.14
CA MET A 185 11.99 -13.23 0.98
C MET A 185 11.15 -14.23 1.78
N VAL A 186 10.06 -13.77 2.40
CA VAL A 186 9.12 -14.64 3.14
C VAL A 186 8.52 -15.68 2.19
N ALA A 187 8.10 -15.25 0.99
CA ALA A 187 7.57 -16.17 -0.03
C ALA A 187 8.61 -17.23 -0.44
N ALA A 188 9.87 -16.82 -0.69
CA ALA A 188 10.97 -17.72 -1.02
C ALA A 188 11.21 -18.77 0.06
N ASN A 189 11.22 -18.37 1.33
CA ASN A 189 11.38 -19.29 2.46
C ASN A 189 10.24 -20.31 2.52
N LYS A 190 8.99 -19.84 2.40
CA LYS A 190 7.81 -20.72 2.43
C LYS A 190 7.76 -21.71 1.25
N LEU A 191 8.43 -21.38 0.15
CA LEU A 191 8.63 -22.29 -1.01
C LEU A 191 9.82 -23.25 -0.82
N GLY A 192 10.60 -23.09 0.25
CA GLY A 192 11.71 -23.96 0.59
C GLY A 192 13.03 -23.60 -0.10
N ALA A 193 13.23 -22.35 -0.52
CA ALA A 193 14.52 -21.91 -1.05
C ALA A 193 15.66 -22.20 -0.04
N LYS A 194 16.81 -22.65 -0.56
CA LYS A 194 17.95 -23.07 0.25
C LYS A 194 18.64 -21.90 0.96
N GLU A 195 18.75 -20.79 0.27
CA GLU A 195 19.40 -19.58 0.77
C GLU A 195 18.66 -18.35 0.23
N ILE A 196 18.49 -17.32 1.06
CA ILE A 196 17.69 -16.15 0.72
C ILE A 196 18.44 -14.89 1.14
N TRP A 197 18.64 -14.00 0.21
CA TRP A 197 19.29 -12.72 0.43
C TRP A 197 18.35 -11.60 0.00
N GLY A 198 18.09 -10.64 0.90
CA GLY A 198 17.40 -9.40 0.60
C GLY A 198 18.37 -8.22 0.61
N VAL A 199 18.27 -7.37 -0.37
CA VAL A 199 19.10 -6.16 -0.47
C VAL A 199 18.20 -4.95 -0.69
N ASP A 200 18.41 -3.90 0.10
CA ASP A 200 17.78 -2.60 -0.14
C ASP A 200 18.77 -1.48 0.12
N ILE A 201 18.61 -0.36 -0.58
CA ILE A 201 19.41 0.84 -0.35
C ILE A 201 18.95 1.58 0.91
N ASP A 202 17.68 1.41 1.27
CA ASP A 202 17.06 1.99 2.45
C ASP A 202 17.26 1.09 3.68
N ALA A 203 17.97 1.62 4.68
CA ALA A 203 18.22 0.91 5.93
C ALA A 203 16.91 0.64 6.71
N ASP A 204 15.96 1.55 6.67
CA ASP A 204 14.66 1.38 7.35
C ASP A 204 13.85 0.25 6.69
N ALA A 205 13.88 0.14 5.36
CA ALA A 205 13.28 -0.98 4.65
C ALA A 205 13.93 -2.32 5.05
N CYS A 206 15.25 -2.37 5.19
CA CYS A 206 15.96 -3.56 5.65
C CYS A 206 15.56 -3.98 7.07
N GLU A 207 15.34 -3.03 7.99
CA GLU A 207 14.86 -3.35 9.33
C GLU A 207 13.43 -3.89 9.30
N VAL A 208 12.53 -3.29 8.51
CA VAL A 208 11.16 -3.81 8.30
C VAL A 208 11.18 -5.22 7.71
N ALA A 209 12.06 -5.49 6.74
CA ALA A 209 12.20 -6.83 6.18
C ALA A 209 12.61 -7.86 7.24
N LYS A 210 13.55 -7.53 8.13
CA LYS A 210 13.96 -8.39 9.25
C LYS A 210 12.81 -8.63 10.21
N GLU A 211 12.07 -7.59 10.59
CA GLU A 211 10.90 -7.69 11.46
C GLU A 211 9.84 -8.64 10.85
N ASN A 212 9.55 -8.50 9.56
CA ASN A 212 8.59 -9.36 8.86
C ASN A 212 9.09 -10.80 8.70
N LEU A 213 10.40 -11.03 8.53
CA LEU A 213 10.98 -12.38 8.56
C LEU A 213 10.75 -13.03 9.92
N ILE A 214 11.07 -12.34 11.02
CA ILE A 214 10.86 -12.83 12.40
C ILE A 214 9.38 -13.12 12.63
N LEU A 215 8.49 -12.24 12.19
CA LEU A 215 7.03 -12.40 12.31
C LEU A 215 6.53 -13.69 11.64
N ASN A 216 7.17 -14.13 10.56
CA ASN A 216 6.87 -15.39 9.87
C ASN A 216 7.66 -16.58 10.40
N GLY A 217 8.37 -16.44 11.54
CA GLY A 217 9.17 -17.49 12.16
C GLY A 217 10.45 -17.81 11.40
N ILE A 218 10.94 -16.91 10.56
CA ILE A 218 12.14 -17.09 9.74
C ILE A 218 13.31 -16.44 10.49
N THR A 219 14.12 -17.29 11.11
CA THR A 219 15.32 -16.89 11.87
C THR A 219 16.56 -17.64 11.39
N ASP A 220 16.48 -18.23 10.20
CA ASP A 220 17.47 -19.15 9.67
C ASP A 220 18.79 -18.44 9.31
N GLU A 221 19.91 -19.09 9.58
CA GLU A 221 21.24 -18.61 9.19
C GLU A 221 21.38 -18.44 7.66
N ASN A 222 20.49 -19.09 6.90
CA ASN A 222 20.46 -19.03 5.43
C ASN A 222 19.71 -17.82 4.88
N THR A 223 19.20 -16.94 5.75
CA THR A 223 18.45 -15.75 5.35
C THR A 223 19.19 -14.49 5.80
N LYS A 224 19.56 -13.63 4.85
CA LYS A 224 20.32 -12.41 5.12
C LYS A 224 19.65 -11.20 4.53
N VAL A 225 19.61 -10.10 5.28
CA VAL A 225 19.15 -8.78 4.82
C VAL A 225 20.32 -7.80 4.90
N LEU A 226 20.69 -7.21 3.77
CA LEU A 226 21.83 -6.34 3.60
C LEU A 226 21.42 -4.95 3.12
N VAL A 227 21.97 -3.92 3.75
CA VAL A 227 21.85 -2.54 3.25
C VAL A 227 22.89 -2.30 2.18
N GLY A 228 22.47 -1.94 0.97
CA GLY A 228 23.41 -1.67 -0.10
C GLY A 228 22.75 -1.38 -1.46
N ASN A 229 23.57 -0.99 -2.40
CA ASN A 229 23.12 -0.63 -3.73
C ASN A 229 23.20 -1.83 -4.67
N LEU A 230 22.01 -2.36 -5.02
CA LEU A 230 21.85 -3.53 -5.90
C LEU A 230 22.69 -4.72 -5.40
N LEU A 231 23.44 -5.38 -6.28
CA LEU A 231 24.22 -6.58 -5.97
C LEU A 231 25.62 -6.29 -5.42
N ASN A 232 26.03 -5.04 -5.25
CA ASN A 232 27.38 -4.69 -4.83
C ASN A 232 27.76 -5.21 -3.43
N VAL A 233 26.78 -5.60 -2.62
CA VAL A 233 26.97 -6.12 -1.26
C VAL A 233 26.85 -7.64 -1.17
N VAL A 234 26.52 -8.31 -2.29
CA VAL A 234 26.33 -9.78 -2.35
C VAL A 234 27.63 -10.50 -2.75
N GLU A 235 28.59 -9.80 -3.33
CA GLU A 235 29.84 -10.37 -3.88
C GLU A 235 30.97 -10.54 -2.84
N ASN A 236 30.73 -10.32 -1.54
CA ASN A 236 31.77 -10.42 -0.50
C ASN A 236 31.48 -11.52 0.50
#